data_aae97b066756a8bc2eeaa9121c490e9d
#
_entry.id   aae97b066756a8bc2eeaa9121c490e9d
#
_cell.length_a   1.000
_cell.length_b   1.000
_cell.length_c   1.000
_cell.angle_alpha   90.00
_cell.angle_beta   90.00
_cell.angle_gamma   90.00
#
_symmetry.space_group_name_H-M   'P 1'
#
loop_
_entity.id
_entity.type
_entity.pdbx_description
1 polymer ?
#
loop_
_entity_poly.entity_id
_entity_poly.type
_entity_poly.pdbx_seq_one_letter_code
_entity_poly.pdbx_strand_id
1 'polypeptide(L)'
;NSEVGHNALGAGQVFAQGAKLVSQSIESGKMFASSTWQELIANVKKNESTLHFLGLFSDGNVHSHIDHLKAMIVEAKKEGVKKVRVHVLIDGRDVGETSALDYILPFEEFMKGLRDDNFDIKIASGGGRMKITMDRYEANWPMVELGWKTHVLGEGRQFASAEEAVKTYREEYHVI
;
A
#
# COMPACT_ATOMS: atom_id res chain seq x y z
N ASN A 1 -8.79 -14.43 -9.43
CA ASN A 1 -7.98 -14.19 -10.60
C ASN A 1 -7.80 -15.47 -11.43
N SER A 2 -7.27 -15.38 -12.65
CA SER A 2 -7.12 -16.51 -13.56
C SER A 2 -6.20 -17.62 -13.01
N GLU A 3 -5.12 -17.27 -12.34
CA GLU A 3 -4.20 -18.22 -11.71
C GLU A 3 -4.93 -19.09 -10.67
N VAL A 4 -5.68 -18.46 -9.77
CA VAL A 4 -6.47 -19.18 -8.75
C VAL A 4 -7.48 -20.15 -9.41
N GLY A 5 -8.16 -19.71 -10.48
CA GLY A 5 -9.09 -20.55 -11.23
C GLY A 5 -8.41 -21.72 -11.91
N HIS A 6 -7.29 -21.52 -12.60
CA HIS A 6 -6.52 -22.59 -13.23
C HIS A 6 -5.97 -23.58 -12.21
N ASN A 7 -5.47 -23.12 -11.08
CA ASN A 7 -4.99 -23.98 -10.01
C ASN A 7 -6.11 -24.85 -9.42
N ALA A 8 -7.31 -24.28 -9.23
CA ALA A 8 -8.47 -25.02 -8.76
C ALA A 8 -8.91 -26.11 -9.76
N LEU A 9 -8.93 -25.79 -11.05
CA LEU A 9 -9.22 -26.75 -12.11
C LEU A 9 -8.18 -27.87 -12.17
N GLY A 10 -6.90 -27.52 -12.14
CA GLY A 10 -5.80 -28.50 -12.18
C GLY A 10 -5.76 -29.41 -10.95
N ALA A 11 -6.11 -28.89 -9.77
CA ALA A 11 -6.12 -29.66 -8.52
C ALA A 11 -7.44 -30.43 -8.29
N GLY A 12 -8.48 -30.17 -9.07
CA GLY A 12 -9.81 -30.74 -8.86
C GLY A 12 -10.50 -30.29 -7.57
N GLN A 13 -10.01 -29.23 -6.94
CA GLN A 13 -10.57 -28.70 -5.69
C GLN A 13 -10.30 -27.19 -5.53
N VAL A 14 -11.17 -26.54 -4.78
CA VAL A 14 -10.98 -25.14 -4.39
C VAL A 14 -10.26 -25.07 -3.04
N PHE A 15 -9.12 -24.42 -3.00
CA PHE A 15 -8.34 -24.18 -1.78
C PHE A 15 -7.92 -22.72 -1.65
N ALA A 16 -7.60 -22.30 -0.44
CA ALA A 16 -7.19 -20.94 -0.19
C ALA A 16 -5.81 -20.68 -0.78
N GLN A 17 -5.66 -19.60 -1.55
CA GLN A 17 -4.40 -19.16 -2.12
C GLN A 17 -4.38 -17.64 -2.29
N GLY A 18 -3.21 -17.05 -2.52
CA GLY A 18 -3.04 -15.63 -2.72
C GLY A 18 -3.62 -14.79 -1.56
N ALA A 19 -4.42 -13.81 -1.90
CA ALA A 19 -4.98 -12.85 -0.93
C ALA A 19 -5.79 -13.50 0.20
N LYS A 20 -6.49 -14.62 -0.07
CA LYS A 20 -7.23 -15.34 0.97
C LYS A 20 -6.31 -15.91 2.05
N LEU A 21 -5.14 -16.43 1.67
CA LEU A 21 -4.14 -16.90 2.64
C LEU A 21 -3.58 -15.75 3.47
N VAL A 22 -3.34 -14.60 2.85
CA VAL A 22 -2.89 -13.39 3.57
C VAL A 22 -3.94 -12.95 4.58
N SER A 23 -5.21 -12.87 4.20
CA SER A 23 -6.31 -12.54 5.11
C SER A 23 -6.37 -13.50 6.30
N GLN A 24 -6.33 -14.80 6.06
CA GLN A 24 -6.33 -15.82 7.12
C GLN A 24 -5.11 -15.74 8.02
N SER A 25 -3.94 -15.40 7.47
CA SER A 25 -2.71 -15.22 8.24
C SER A 25 -2.76 -14.01 9.17
N ILE A 26 -3.39 -12.93 8.71
CA ILE A 26 -3.65 -11.73 9.51
C ILE A 26 -4.67 -12.02 10.60
N GLU A 27 -5.83 -12.58 10.24
CA GLU A 27 -6.92 -12.90 11.18
C GLU A 27 -6.50 -13.85 12.29
N SER A 28 -5.69 -14.86 11.95
CA SER A 28 -5.14 -15.82 12.92
C SER A 28 -3.94 -15.31 13.71
N GLY A 29 -3.40 -14.14 13.38
CA GLY A 29 -2.17 -13.59 13.96
C GLY A 29 -0.87 -14.25 13.50
N LYS A 30 -0.93 -15.26 12.63
CA LYS A 30 0.26 -15.98 12.15
C LYS A 30 1.26 -15.08 11.43
N MET A 31 0.77 -14.09 10.65
CA MET A 31 1.63 -13.11 9.97
C MET A 31 2.50 -12.37 11.00
N PHE A 32 1.90 -11.90 12.07
CA PHE A 32 2.55 -11.08 13.09
C PHE A 32 3.44 -11.91 14.05
N ALA A 33 3.17 -13.20 14.16
CA ALA A 33 4.02 -14.14 14.89
C ALA A 33 5.21 -14.67 14.06
N SER A 34 5.26 -14.35 12.76
CA SER A 34 6.35 -14.82 11.89
C SER A 34 7.69 -14.16 12.23
N SER A 35 8.79 -14.91 12.07
CA SER A 35 10.13 -14.38 12.30
C SER A 35 10.42 -13.14 11.46
N THR A 36 9.99 -13.14 10.21
CA THR A 36 10.18 -12.00 9.29
C THR A 36 9.51 -10.72 9.80
N TRP A 37 8.25 -10.80 10.24
CA TRP A 37 7.57 -9.65 10.82
C TRP A 37 8.26 -9.16 12.10
N GLN A 38 8.58 -10.08 13.01
CA GLN A 38 9.24 -9.75 14.26
C GLN A 38 10.64 -9.14 14.05
N GLU A 39 11.41 -9.63 13.10
CA GLU A 39 12.72 -9.07 12.73
C GLU A 39 12.59 -7.65 12.17
N LEU A 40 11.62 -7.39 11.29
CA LEU A 40 11.35 -6.05 10.76
C LEU A 40 10.99 -5.07 11.87
N ILE A 41 10.08 -5.43 12.76
CA ILE A 41 9.67 -4.59 13.89
C ILE A 41 10.83 -4.36 14.85
N ALA A 42 11.58 -5.40 15.18
CA ALA A 42 12.75 -5.29 16.05
C ALA A 42 13.81 -4.36 15.46
N ASN A 43 14.07 -4.45 14.14
CA ASN A 43 15.01 -3.59 13.44
C ASN A 43 14.58 -2.11 13.49
N VAL A 44 13.31 -1.84 13.20
CA VAL A 44 12.76 -0.47 13.23
C VAL A 44 12.86 0.12 14.64
N LYS A 45 12.52 -0.65 15.66
CA LYS A 45 12.58 -0.20 17.08
C LYS A 45 14.01 0.02 17.55
N LYS A 46 14.92 -0.92 17.24
CA LYS A 46 16.34 -0.83 17.64
C LYS A 46 17.04 0.40 17.06
N ASN A 47 16.71 0.75 15.81
CA ASN A 47 17.35 1.85 15.11
C ASN A 47 16.55 3.15 15.19
N GLU A 48 15.44 3.18 15.94
CA GLU A 48 14.49 4.32 16.00
C GLU A 48 14.11 4.85 14.61
N SER A 49 14.02 3.94 13.65
CA SER A 49 13.82 4.25 12.24
C SER A 49 12.33 4.28 11.86
N THR A 50 12.07 4.50 10.59
CA THR A 50 10.71 4.55 10.03
C THR A 50 10.36 3.22 9.39
N LEU A 51 9.15 2.71 9.67
CA LEU A 51 8.58 1.60 8.93
C LEU A 51 7.88 2.14 7.67
N HIS A 52 8.25 1.61 6.52
CA HIS A 52 7.70 2.01 5.23
C HIS A 52 6.82 0.90 4.65
N PHE A 53 5.65 1.28 4.15
CA PHE A 53 4.79 0.42 3.33
C PHE A 53 4.68 1.01 1.93
N LEU A 54 4.99 0.22 0.92
CA LEU A 54 4.83 0.57 -0.49
C LEU A 54 3.96 -0.48 -1.17
N GLY A 55 2.91 -0.06 -1.84
CA GLY A 55 2.04 -1.00 -2.54
C GLY A 55 0.86 -0.36 -3.25
N LEU A 56 0.13 -1.22 -3.96
CA LEU A 56 -1.08 -0.87 -4.66
C LEU A 56 -2.17 -0.52 -3.63
N PHE A 57 -2.86 0.61 -3.86
CA PHE A 57 -3.71 1.24 -2.87
C PHE A 57 -5.18 1.16 -3.27
N SER A 58 -5.79 -0.02 -3.12
CA SER A 58 -7.20 -0.27 -3.39
C SER A 58 -7.69 -1.55 -2.68
N ASP A 59 -8.95 -1.88 -2.85
CA ASP A 59 -9.58 -3.14 -2.46
C ASP A 59 -9.79 -4.11 -3.64
N GLY A 60 -9.18 -3.82 -4.79
CA GLY A 60 -9.31 -4.64 -6.01
C GLY A 60 -8.85 -6.09 -5.86
N ASN A 61 -8.05 -6.36 -4.83
CA ASN A 61 -7.66 -7.70 -4.37
C ASN A 61 -6.99 -8.59 -5.43
N VAL A 62 -6.36 -7.97 -6.43
CA VAL A 62 -5.56 -8.67 -7.45
C VAL A 62 -4.10 -8.79 -7.01
N HIS A 63 -3.51 -7.68 -6.58
CA HIS A 63 -2.11 -7.61 -6.16
C HIS A 63 -1.93 -7.24 -4.68
N SER A 64 -2.90 -6.55 -4.10
CA SER A 64 -2.93 -6.14 -2.69
C SER A 64 -4.36 -5.87 -2.24
N HIS A 65 -4.54 -5.65 -0.95
CA HIS A 65 -5.81 -5.20 -0.37
C HIS A 65 -5.53 -4.17 0.72
N ILE A 66 -6.27 -3.05 0.68
CA ILE A 66 -6.07 -1.94 1.62
C ILE A 66 -6.29 -2.35 3.09
N ASP A 67 -7.16 -3.32 3.36
CA ASP A 67 -7.38 -3.80 4.72
C ASP A 67 -6.19 -4.59 5.28
N HIS A 68 -5.42 -5.25 4.42
CA HIS A 68 -4.15 -5.88 4.84
C HIS A 68 -3.15 -4.81 5.29
N LEU A 69 -3.05 -3.69 4.55
CA LEU A 69 -2.21 -2.56 4.92
C LEU A 69 -2.65 -1.97 6.27
N LYS A 70 -3.96 -1.71 6.44
CA LYS A 70 -4.51 -1.19 7.70
C LYS A 70 -4.21 -2.10 8.88
N ALA A 71 -4.38 -3.41 8.72
CA ALA A 71 -4.08 -4.39 9.76
C ALA A 71 -2.60 -4.38 10.18
N MET A 72 -1.68 -4.33 9.20
CA MET A 72 -0.24 -4.23 9.48
C MET A 72 0.13 -2.93 10.20
N ILE A 73 -0.49 -1.81 9.83
CA ILE A 73 -0.27 -0.52 10.49
C ILE A 73 -0.75 -0.56 11.95
N VAL A 74 -1.93 -1.10 12.20
CA VAL A 74 -2.48 -1.23 13.56
C VAL A 74 -1.57 -2.10 14.43
N GLU A 75 -1.12 -3.23 13.90
CA GLU A 75 -0.21 -4.12 14.65
C GLU A 75 1.16 -3.47 14.87
N ALA A 76 1.71 -2.77 13.89
CA ALA A 76 2.96 -2.04 14.05
C ALA A 76 2.88 -1.00 15.19
N LYS A 77 1.78 -0.25 15.27
CA LYS A 77 1.51 0.67 16.37
C LYS A 77 1.46 -0.06 17.71
N LYS A 78 0.69 -1.15 17.79
CA LYS A 78 0.54 -1.98 18.99
C LYS A 78 1.88 -2.54 19.46
N GLU A 79 2.78 -2.92 18.56
CA GLU A 79 4.12 -3.40 18.87
C GLU A 79 5.14 -2.28 19.16
N GLY A 80 4.72 -1.01 19.16
CA GLY A 80 5.52 0.12 19.61
C GLY A 80 6.38 0.76 18.52
N VAL A 81 6.05 0.57 17.24
CA VAL A 81 6.62 1.37 16.14
C VAL A 81 6.14 2.81 16.29
N LYS A 82 7.07 3.77 16.25
CA LYS A 82 6.77 5.20 16.46
C LYS A 82 6.48 5.95 15.18
N LYS A 83 7.02 5.51 14.05
CA LYS A 83 6.92 6.23 12.78
C LYS A 83 6.63 5.30 11.61
N VAL A 84 5.56 5.61 10.88
CA VAL A 84 5.16 4.89 9.67
C VAL A 84 5.01 5.85 8.50
N ARG A 85 5.46 5.42 7.33
CA ARG A 85 5.27 6.12 6.05
C ARG A 85 4.66 5.20 5.02
N VAL A 86 3.60 5.66 4.39
CA VAL A 86 2.89 4.90 3.35
C VAL A 86 3.17 5.52 1.99
N HIS A 87 3.55 4.69 1.04
CA HIS A 87 3.81 5.07 -0.34
C HIS A 87 2.74 4.43 -1.21
N VAL A 88 1.84 5.24 -1.75
CA VAL A 88 0.62 4.75 -2.40
C VAL A 88 0.77 4.66 -3.91
N LEU A 89 0.51 3.50 -4.47
CA LEU A 89 0.32 3.31 -5.90
C LEU A 89 -1.18 3.34 -6.18
N ILE A 90 -1.66 4.47 -6.68
CA ILE A 90 -3.07 4.67 -7.00
C ILE A 90 -3.46 3.70 -8.12
N ASP A 91 -4.52 2.95 -7.90
CA ASP A 91 -4.89 1.83 -8.76
C ASP A 91 -5.50 2.28 -10.09
N GLY A 92 -6.78 2.52 -10.16
CA GLY A 92 -7.48 2.94 -11.37
C GLY A 92 -7.50 1.90 -12.50
N ARG A 93 -7.19 0.63 -12.21
CA ARG A 93 -7.21 -0.48 -13.17
C ARG A 93 -7.98 -1.69 -12.66
N ASP A 94 -7.69 -2.13 -11.44
CA ASP A 94 -8.42 -3.24 -10.81
C ASP A 94 -9.69 -2.72 -10.11
N VAL A 95 -9.80 -1.41 -9.99
CA VAL A 95 -10.96 -0.63 -9.51
C VAL A 95 -11.24 0.53 -10.48
N GLY A 96 -12.29 1.31 -10.26
CA GLY A 96 -12.67 2.43 -11.13
C GLY A 96 -11.52 3.43 -11.36
N GLU A 97 -11.36 3.92 -12.58
CA GLU A 97 -10.26 4.81 -12.99
C GLU A 97 -10.17 6.09 -12.16
N THR A 98 -11.31 6.59 -11.68
CA THR A 98 -11.40 7.84 -10.92
C THR A 98 -11.64 7.63 -9.42
N SER A 99 -11.54 6.39 -8.93
CA SER A 99 -11.86 6.02 -7.54
C SER A 99 -10.79 6.39 -6.48
N ALA A 100 -9.71 7.07 -6.86
CA ALA A 100 -8.59 7.36 -5.95
C ALA A 100 -9.03 7.98 -4.61
N LEU A 101 -9.95 8.95 -4.64
CA LEU A 101 -10.41 9.63 -3.43
C LEU A 101 -11.30 8.74 -2.55
N ASP A 102 -11.95 7.72 -3.11
CA ASP A 102 -12.77 6.76 -2.36
C ASP A 102 -11.90 5.92 -1.40
N TYR A 103 -10.59 5.79 -1.69
CA TYR A 103 -9.62 5.13 -0.83
C TYR A 103 -8.81 6.11 0.02
N ILE A 104 -8.39 7.24 -0.55
CA ILE A 104 -7.56 8.22 0.14
C ILE A 104 -8.28 8.87 1.32
N LEU A 105 -9.50 9.36 1.13
CA LEU A 105 -10.23 10.08 2.18
C LEU A 105 -10.49 9.20 3.41
N PRO A 106 -11.06 7.99 3.28
CA PRO A 106 -11.24 7.11 4.43
C PRO A 106 -9.92 6.68 5.08
N PHE A 107 -8.84 6.57 4.29
CA PHE A 107 -7.53 6.21 4.83
C PHE A 107 -6.88 7.37 5.59
N GLU A 108 -7.04 8.59 5.15
CA GLU A 108 -6.57 9.77 5.90
C GLU A 108 -7.29 9.89 7.25
N GLU A 109 -8.61 9.66 7.30
CA GLU A 109 -9.36 9.60 8.56
C GLU A 109 -8.91 8.42 9.45
N PHE A 110 -8.65 7.25 8.87
CA PHE A 110 -8.09 6.12 9.60
C PHE A 110 -6.74 6.47 10.24
N MET A 111 -5.82 7.09 9.48
CA MET A 111 -4.53 7.52 10.01
C MET A 111 -4.69 8.58 11.11
N LYS A 112 -5.60 9.52 10.94
CA LYS A 112 -5.90 10.55 11.92
C LYS A 112 -6.37 9.95 13.26
N GLY A 113 -7.20 8.91 13.20
CA GLY A 113 -7.62 8.16 14.40
C GLY A 113 -6.50 7.37 15.09
N LEU A 114 -5.41 7.09 14.39
CA LEU A 114 -4.26 6.37 14.94
C LEU A 114 -3.16 7.29 15.50
N ARG A 115 -3.06 8.52 15.02
CA ARG A 115 -2.02 9.47 15.44
C ARG A 115 -2.17 9.83 16.91
N ASP A 116 -1.05 9.85 17.61
CA ASP A 116 -0.92 10.36 18.96
C ASP A 116 0.53 10.82 19.21
N ASP A 117 0.86 11.20 20.43
CA ASP A 117 2.19 11.68 20.80
C ASP A 117 3.31 10.66 20.56
N ASN A 118 2.97 9.39 20.45
CA ASN A 118 3.90 8.28 20.28
C ASN A 118 3.82 7.60 18.90
N PHE A 119 2.90 8.03 18.03
CA PHE A 119 2.71 7.40 16.73
C PHE A 119 2.46 8.41 15.61
N ASP A 120 3.48 8.60 14.78
CA ASP A 120 3.45 9.47 13.59
C ASP A 120 3.29 8.64 12.32
N ILE A 121 2.15 8.80 11.64
CA ILE A 121 1.86 8.13 10.38
C ILE A 121 1.40 9.15 9.32
N LYS A 122 1.94 9.01 8.10
CA LYS A 122 1.59 9.84 6.93
C LYS A 122 1.68 9.06 5.64
N ILE A 123 0.91 9.46 4.63
CA ILE A 123 1.24 9.18 3.23
C ILE A 123 2.45 10.04 2.89
N ALA A 124 3.54 9.41 2.47
CA ALA A 124 4.82 10.09 2.20
C ALA A 124 5.05 10.35 0.71
N SER A 125 4.56 9.50 -0.15
CA SER A 125 4.62 9.68 -1.60
C SER A 125 3.53 8.87 -2.28
N GLY A 126 3.27 9.17 -3.54
CA GLY A 126 2.28 8.45 -4.32
C GLY A 126 2.36 8.75 -5.80
N GLY A 127 1.58 8.00 -6.56
CA GLY A 127 1.38 8.21 -7.99
C GLY A 127 0.53 7.10 -8.60
N GLY A 128 0.03 7.33 -9.79
CA GLY A 128 -0.76 6.33 -10.51
C GLY A 128 0.10 5.15 -10.96
N ARG A 129 -0.33 3.93 -10.66
CA ARG A 129 0.39 2.70 -11.04
C ARG A 129 0.71 2.58 -12.54
N MET A 130 -0.07 3.27 -13.37
CA MET A 130 0.13 3.29 -14.83
C MET A 130 1.15 4.34 -15.28
N LYS A 131 1.70 5.12 -14.37
CA LYS A 131 2.64 6.21 -14.64
C LYS A 131 3.97 6.06 -13.92
N ILE A 132 3.97 5.44 -12.74
CA ILE A 132 5.19 5.23 -11.95
C ILE A 132 5.25 3.78 -11.43
N THR A 133 6.46 3.28 -11.25
CA THR A 133 6.81 2.06 -10.48
C THR A 133 6.42 0.74 -11.15
N MET A 134 5.14 0.53 -11.48
CA MET A 134 4.62 -0.78 -11.87
C MET A 134 4.77 -1.05 -13.37
N ASP A 135 6.01 -1.19 -13.84
CA ASP A 135 6.25 -1.69 -15.19
C ASP A 135 5.99 -3.19 -15.30
N ARG A 136 5.79 -3.65 -16.52
CA ARG A 136 5.61 -5.06 -16.84
C ARG A 136 6.40 -5.41 -18.10
N TYR A 137 7.11 -6.54 -18.03
CA TYR A 137 7.91 -7.07 -19.14
C TYR A 137 9.10 -6.20 -19.57
N GLU A 138 9.66 -5.42 -18.66
CA GLU A 138 10.81 -4.53 -18.97
C GLU A 138 10.52 -3.54 -20.11
N ALA A 139 9.26 -3.10 -20.21
CA ALA A 139 8.79 -2.29 -21.35
C ALA A 139 9.05 -0.79 -21.17
N ASN A 140 9.12 -0.32 -19.91
CA ASN A 140 9.21 1.11 -19.62
C ASN A 140 10.08 1.40 -18.38
N TRP A 141 11.38 1.32 -18.54
CA TRP A 141 12.34 1.64 -17.48
C TRP A 141 12.24 3.09 -16.95
N PRO A 142 11.94 4.12 -17.76
CA PRO A 142 11.68 5.46 -17.23
C PRO A 142 10.55 5.52 -16.20
N MET A 143 9.51 4.70 -16.33
CA MET A 143 8.44 4.57 -15.33
C MET A 143 8.98 4.01 -13.99
N VAL A 144 9.84 3.01 -14.04
CA VAL A 144 10.48 2.43 -12.86
C VAL A 144 11.42 3.44 -12.20
N GLU A 145 12.22 4.15 -13.00
CA GLU A 145 13.10 5.22 -12.52
C GLU A 145 12.32 6.35 -11.86
N LEU A 146 11.22 6.78 -12.46
CA LEU A 146 10.34 7.81 -11.87
C LEU A 146 9.77 7.35 -10.52
N GLY A 147 9.39 6.08 -10.41
CA GLY A 147 8.96 5.48 -9.14
C GLY A 147 10.07 5.50 -8.09
N TRP A 148 11.28 5.12 -8.47
CA TRP A 148 12.45 5.19 -7.57
C TRP A 148 12.70 6.62 -7.09
N LYS A 149 12.76 7.59 -8.00
CA LYS A 149 12.93 9.01 -7.67
C LYS A 149 11.86 9.49 -6.70
N THR A 150 10.60 9.15 -6.97
CA THR A 150 9.46 9.56 -6.13
C THR A 150 9.50 8.91 -4.74
N HIS A 151 9.68 7.59 -4.66
CA HIS A 151 9.50 6.87 -3.39
C HIS A 151 10.77 6.81 -2.54
N VAL A 152 11.95 6.78 -3.16
CA VAL A 152 13.23 6.62 -2.46
C VAL A 152 13.94 7.96 -2.29
N LEU A 153 14.00 8.77 -3.35
CA LEU A 153 14.70 10.06 -3.31
C LEU A 153 13.82 11.23 -2.87
N GLY A 154 12.49 11.05 -2.85
CA GLY A 154 11.55 12.12 -2.52
C GLY A 154 11.46 13.21 -3.59
N GLU A 155 11.91 12.91 -4.80
CA GLU A 155 11.83 13.83 -5.94
C GLU A 155 10.41 13.84 -6.50
N GLY A 156 9.86 15.03 -6.68
CA GLY A 156 8.52 15.21 -7.22
C GLY A 156 7.83 16.45 -6.67
N ARG A 157 6.63 16.72 -7.20
CA ARG A 157 5.82 17.83 -6.73
C ARG A 157 5.34 17.56 -5.31
N GLN A 158 5.50 18.56 -4.45
CA GLN A 158 5.13 18.49 -3.05
C GLN A 158 3.70 18.98 -2.82
N PHE A 159 2.97 18.29 -1.94
CA PHE A 159 1.60 18.62 -1.56
C PHE A 159 1.44 18.47 -0.03
N ALA A 160 0.49 19.18 0.54
CA ALA A 160 0.19 19.05 1.96
C ALA A 160 -0.54 17.76 2.31
N SER A 161 -1.30 17.18 1.36
CA SER A 161 -2.01 15.91 1.53
C SER A 161 -2.13 15.14 0.21
N ALA A 162 -2.44 13.84 0.30
CA ALA A 162 -2.74 13.03 -0.87
C ALA A 162 -4.05 13.47 -1.56
N GLU A 163 -5.02 13.94 -0.79
CA GLU A 163 -6.26 14.53 -1.30
C GLU A 163 -5.96 15.74 -2.21
N GLU A 164 -5.16 16.68 -1.71
CA GLU A 164 -4.75 17.87 -2.48
C GLU A 164 -4.05 17.48 -3.78
N ALA A 165 -3.12 16.51 -3.71
CA ALA A 165 -2.41 16.05 -4.90
C ALA A 165 -3.35 15.50 -5.97
N VAL A 166 -4.30 14.66 -5.59
CA VAL A 166 -5.27 14.08 -6.55
C VAL A 166 -6.18 15.15 -7.13
N LYS A 167 -6.71 16.06 -6.31
CA LYS A 167 -7.58 17.15 -6.78
C LYS A 167 -6.85 18.06 -7.74
N THR A 168 -5.64 18.49 -7.39
CA THR A 168 -4.83 19.37 -8.24
C THR A 168 -4.53 18.73 -9.60
N TYR A 169 -4.10 17.48 -9.62
CA TYR A 169 -3.83 16.80 -10.88
C TYR A 169 -5.10 16.55 -11.71
N ARG A 170 -6.25 16.28 -11.09
CA ARG A 170 -7.52 16.18 -11.81
C ARG A 170 -7.91 17.48 -12.48
N GLU A 171 -7.75 18.60 -11.81
CA GLU A 171 -7.99 19.94 -12.39
C GLU A 171 -7.03 20.23 -13.55
N GLU A 172 -5.74 20.01 -13.37
CA GLU A 172 -4.71 20.30 -14.37
C GLU A 172 -4.85 19.43 -15.63
N TYR A 173 -5.21 18.17 -15.47
CA TYR A 173 -5.33 17.23 -16.59
C TYR A 173 -6.77 17.01 -17.05
N HIS A 174 -7.73 17.77 -16.53
CA HIS A 174 -9.15 17.68 -16.87
C HIS A 174 -9.73 16.25 -16.70
N VAL A 175 -9.32 15.54 -15.67
CA VAL A 175 -9.83 14.22 -15.31
C VAL A 175 -10.93 14.37 -14.28
N ILE A 176 -12.11 13.80 -14.59
CA ILE A 176 -13.29 13.88 -13.72
C ILE A 176 -13.19 12.90 -12.55
#